data_fa4a20f9316a5b5897aaeda1ba559231
#
_entry.id   fa4a20f9316a5b5897aaeda1ba559231
#
_cell.length_a   1.000
_cell.length_b   1.000
_cell.length_c   1.000
_cell.angle_alpha   90.00
_cell.angle_beta   90.00
_cell.angle_gamma   90.00
#
_symmetry.space_group_name_H-M   'P 1'
#
loop_
_entity.id
_entity.type
_entity.pdbx_description
1 polymer ?
#
loop_
_entity_poly.entity_id
_entity_poly.type
_entity_poly.pdbx_seq_one_letter_code
_entity_poly.pdbx_strand_id
1 'polypeptide(L)'
;MPGNNTRPTTDKVKESLFSMIGPYFDGERVLDLFAGTGGLGIEALSRGAGSAVFIDSQTQSIEVIRSNLASTKLAEQAEVYRNDARRALKLLERAGKPFDLIFLDPPYALRDCDELLKEMASRGLVANDAVAVIEHHPDVAYTEVFGGFQRKRYATYGEIALSIYRFQTEDEAEHSPTSIREEATEDESSADPNRT
;
A
#
# COMPACT_ATOMS: atom_id res chain seq x y z
N MET A 1 -32.72 -10.63 -14.95
CA MET A 1 -32.06 -9.65 -14.05
C MET A 1 -30.90 -10.35 -13.40
N PRO A 2 -29.63 -10.18 -13.81
CA PRO A 2 -28.50 -10.67 -13.04
C PRO A 2 -28.36 -9.75 -11.83
N GLY A 3 -28.41 -10.35 -10.63
CA GLY A 3 -28.39 -9.63 -9.37
C GLY A 3 -27.07 -8.89 -9.16
N ASN A 4 -27.21 -7.69 -8.68
CA ASN A 4 -26.15 -6.80 -8.20
C ASN A 4 -25.49 -7.46 -6.99
N ASN A 5 -24.53 -8.37 -7.22
CA ASN A 5 -23.76 -9.01 -6.17
C ASN A 5 -22.52 -8.16 -5.90
N THR A 6 -22.71 -6.89 -5.53
CA THR A 6 -21.70 -6.11 -4.81
C THR A 6 -21.54 -6.81 -3.47
N ARG A 7 -20.50 -7.63 -3.37
CA ARG A 7 -20.23 -8.47 -2.22
C ARG A 7 -20.20 -7.61 -0.96
N PRO A 8 -21.05 -7.89 0.06
CA PRO A 8 -20.93 -7.23 1.38
C PRO A 8 -19.53 -7.38 2.00
N THR A 9 -18.78 -8.38 1.53
CA THR A 9 -17.41 -8.65 1.92
C THR A 9 -16.43 -7.58 1.44
N THR A 10 -16.61 -7.04 0.22
CA THR A 10 -15.71 -6.00 -0.33
C THR A 10 -15.82 -4.67 0.41
N ASP A 11 -16.98 -4.25 0.83
CA ASP A 11 -17.15 -3.01 1.60
C ASP A 11 -16.56 -3.14 3.00
N LYS A 12 -16.72 -4.29 3.67
CA LYS A 12 -16.10 -4.56 4.97
C LYS A 12 -14.58 -4.63 4.89
N VAL A 13 -14.02 -5.24 3.83
CA VAL A 13 -12.58 -5.31 3.60
C VAL A 13 -12.02 -3.90 3.38
N LYS A 14 -12.69 -3.09 2.58
CA LYS A 14 -12.31 -1.68 2.32
C LYS A 14 -12.36 -0.86 3.61
N GLU A 15 -13.41 -0.94 4.40
CA GLU A 15 -13.52 -0.25 5.69
C GLU A 15 -12.40 -0.68 6.65
N SER A 16 -12.13 -1.99 6.74
CA SER A 16 -11.03 -2.51 7.55
C SER A 16 -9.67 -2.02 7.06
N LEU A 17 -9.44 -2.01 5.75
CA LEU A 17 -8.22 -1.48 5.15
C LEU A 17 -7.98 -0.03 5.56
N PHE A 18 -8.97 0.85 5.37
CA PHE A 18 -8.83 2.27 5.71
C PHE A 18 -8.69 2.51 7.22
N SER A 19 -9.26 1.66 8.07
CA SER A 19 -8.99 1.69 9.52
C SER A 19 -7.53 1.36 9.86
N MET A 20 -6.88 0.51 9.05
CA MET A 20 -5.49 0.11 9.28
C MET A 20 -4.46 1.10 8.75
N ILE A 21 -4.73 1.78 7.62
CA ILE A 21 -3.79 2.71 6.98
C ILE A 21 -3.98 4.17 7.39
N GLY A 22 -5.10 4.48 8.03
CA GLY A 22 -5.51 5.81 8.47
C GLY A 22 -6.95 6.10 8.04
N PRO A 23 -7.84 6.41 8.99
CA PRO A 23 -9.24 6.70 8.68
C PRO A 23 -9.41 8.02 7.92
N TYR A 24 -8.44 8.93 8.04
CA TYR A 24 -8.40 10.24 7.40
C TYR A 24 -7.01 10.55 6.89
N PHE A 25 -6.96 11.35 5.82
CA PHE A 25 -5.76 11.81 5.14
C PHE A 25 -5.69 13.34 5.18
N ASP A 26 -4.50 13.90 4.96
CA ASP A 26 -4.25 15.35 4.97
C ASP A 26 -3.38 15.76 3.77
N GLY A 27 -3.94 15.57 2.58
CA GLY A 27 -3.31 16.04 1.35
C GLY A 27 -2.40 15.03 0.64
N GLU A 28 -2.34 13.77 1.07
CA GLU A 28 -1.53 12.72 0.44
C GLU A 28 -1.82 12.58 -1.05
N ARG A 29 -0.77 12.25 -1.80
CA ARG A 29 -0.85 11.91 -3.22
C ARG A 29 -0.99 10.41 -3.39
N VAL A 30 -2.09 9.97 -3.99
CA VAL A 30 -2.48 8.56 -4.11
C VAL A 30 -2.21 8.03 -5.51
N LEU A 31 -1.72 6.78 -5.61
CA LEU A 31 -1.71 5.99 -6.83
C LEU A 31 -2.59 4.75 -6.66
N ASP A 32 -3.55 4.59 -7.56
CA ASP A 32 -4.37 3.38 -7.73
C ASP A 32 -3.97 2.72 -9.05
N LEU A 33 -3.07 1.73 -9.00
CA LEU A 33 -2.33 1.26 -10.18
C LEU A 33 -3.08 0.21 -10.99
N PHE A 34 -4.03 -0.50 -10.40
CA PHE A 34 -4.95 -1.44 -11.04
C PHE A 34 -6.37 -1.04 -10.65
N ALA A 35 -6.77 0.17 -11.05
CA ALA A 35 -7.83 0.90 -10.39
C ALA A 35 -9.24 0.29 -10.53
N GLY A 36 -9.50 -0.55 -11.53
CA GLY A 36 -10.80 -1.20 -11.74
C GLY A 36 -11.96 -0.21 -11.79
N THR A 37 -12.74 -0.12 -10.72
CA THR A 37 -13.81 0.87 -10.55
C THR A 37 -13.36 2.18 -9.91
N GLY A 38 -12.11 2.27 -9.46
CA GLY A 38 -11.54 3.39 -8.72
C GLY A 38 -11.91 3.40 -7.23
N GLY A 39 -12.41 2.27 -6.71
CA GLY A 39 -12.98 2.21 -5.36
C GLY A 39 -12.01 2.60 -4.25
N LEU A 40 -10.74 2.22 -4.34
CA LEU A 40 -9.73 2.53 -3.32
C LEU A 40 -9.25 3.99 -3.43
N GLY A 41 -8.89 4.44 -4.61
CA GLY A 41 -8.45 5.82 -4.82
C GLY A 41 -9.54 6.85 -4.53
N ILE A 42 -10.80 6.59 -4.92
CA ILE A 42 -11.94 7.47 -4.62
C ILE A 42 -12.22 7.53 -3.12
N GLU A 43 -12.14 6.39 -2.43
CA GLU A 43 -12.29 6.36 -0.97
C GLU A 43 -11.21 7.18 -0.28
N ALA A 44 -9.93 7.07 -0.72
CA ALA A 44 -8.84 7.87 -0.19
C ALA A 44 -9.10 9.39 -0.38
N LEU A 45 -9.55 9.81 -1.56
CA LEU A 45 -9.94 11.20 -1.82
C LEU A 45 -11.09 11.65 -0.90
N SER A 46 -12.11 10.81 -0.72
CA SER A 46 -13.25 11.10 0.16
C SER A 46 -12.83 11.26 1.63
N ARG A 47 -11.70 10.70 2.01
CA ARG A 47 -11.13 10.74 3.36
C ARG A 47 -10.07 11.83 3.56
N GLY A 48 -9.82 12.68 2.55
CA GLY A 48 -8.95 13.85 2.66
C GLY A 48 -7.64 13.78 1.89
N ALA A 49 -7.38 12.73 1.10
CA ALA A 49 -6.23 12.73 0.20
C ALA A 49 -6.33 13.91 -0.79
N GLY A 50 -5.20 14.55 -1.08
CA GLY A 50 -5.17 15.77 -1.88
C GLY A 50 -5.34 15.52 -3.37
N SER A 51 -4.81 14.40 -3.87
CA SER A 51 -4.94 14.02 -5.29
C SER A 51 -4.78 12.52 -5.48
N ALA A 52 -5.35 12.00 -6.57
CA ALA A 52 -5.20 10.60 -6.93
C ALA A 52 -4.96 10.41 -8.43
N VAL A 53 -4.07 9.48 -8.75
CA VAL A 53 -3.82 9.00 -10.10
C VAL A 53 -4.36 7.58 -10.22
N PHE A 54 -5.24 7.37 -11.20
CA PHE A 54 -5.86 6.09 -11.49
C PHE A 54 -5.31 5.52 -12.78
N ILE A 55 -4.80 4.30 -12.72
CA ILE A 55 -4.27 3.57 -13.88
C ILE A 55 -5.04 2.27 -14.05
N ASP A 56 -5.54 2.03 -15.24
CA ASP A 56 -6.10 0.74 -15.63
C ASP A 56 -5.88 0.50 -17.13
N SER A 57 -5.74 -0.75 -17.53
CA SER A 57 -5.54 -1.12 -18.94
C SER A 57 -6.85 -1.22 -19.73
N GLN A 58 -7.99 -1.40 -19.04
CA GLN A 58 -9.29 -1.64 -19.63
C GLN A 58 -10.05 -0.34 -19.89
N THR A 59 -10.54 -0.16 -21.11
CA THR A 59 -11.36 1.02 -21.45
C THR A 59 -12.59 1.14 -20.57
N GLN A 60 -13.25 0.02 -20.29
CA GLN A 60 -14.45 -0.02 -19.45
C GLN A 60 -14.15 0.46 -18.03
N SER A 61 -13.02 0.05 -17.43
CA SER A 61 -12.58 0.54 -16.11
C SER A 61 -12.44 2.06 -16.12
N ILE A 62 -11.79 2.62 -17.14
CA ILE A 62 -11.58 4.07 -17.26
C ILE A 62 -12.92 4.83 -17.31
N GLU A 63 -13.91 4.32 -18.05
CA GLU A 63 -15.24 4.93 -18.14
C GLU A 63 -15.94 4.88 -16.77
N VAL A 64 -15.89 3.74 -16.08
CA VAL A 64 -16.47 3.58 -14.74
C VAL A 64 -15.80 4.50 -13.72
N ILE A 65 -14.46 4.57 -13.69
CA ILE A 65 -13.73 5.48 -12.79
C ILE A 65 -14.19 6.93 -13.00
N ARG A 66 -14.23 7.40 -14.26
CA ARG A 66 -14.67 8.77 -14.57
C ARG A 66 -16.10 9.04 -14.15
N SER A 67 -17.01 8.08 -14.37
CA SER A 67 -18.40 8.17 -13.93
C SER A 67 -18.51 8.26 -12.40
N ASN A 68 -17.74 7.43 -11.66
CA ASN A 68 -17.72 7.42 -10.20
C ASN A 68 -17.13 8.72 -9.63
N LEU A 69 -16.06 9.24 -10.23
CA LEU A 69 -15.45 10.52 -9.86
C LEU A 69 -16.41 11.69 -10.07
N ALA A 70 -17.14 11.71 -11.17
CA ALA A 70 -18.15 12.73 -11.44
C ALA A 70 -19.30 12.66 -10.41
N SER A 71 -19.79 11.46 -10.10
CA SER A 71 -20.87 11.24 -9.15
C SER A 71 -20.49 11.65 -7.72
N THR A 72 -19.24 11.46 -7.34
CA THR A 72 -18.70 11.85 -6.02
C THR A 72 -18.17 13.28 -5.96
N LYS A 73 -18.16 14.00 -7.09
CA LYS A 73 -17.63 15.37 -7.23
C LYS A 73 -16.13 15.49 -6.92
N LEU A 74 -15.35 14.42 -7.19
CA LEU A 74 -13.92 14.35 -6.92
C LEU A 74 -13.07 14.42 -8.21
N ALA A 75 -13.68 14.69 -9.35
CA ALA A 75 -13.02 14.66 -10.66
C ALA A 75 -11.84 15.65 -10.77
N GLU A 76 -11.92 16.81 -10.10
CA GLU A 76 -10.85 17.83 -10.14
C GLU A 76 -9.59 17.43 -9.37
N GLN A 77 -9.70 16.45 -8.46
CA GLN A 77 -8.59 15.92 -7.67
C GLN A 77 -7.98 14.64 -8.28
N ALA A 78 -8.46 14.26 -9.48
CA ALA A 78 -8.15 12.96 -10.06
C ALA A 78 -7.56 13.07 -11.47
N GLU A 79 -6.52 12.28 -11.72
CA GLU A 79 -5.99 12.01 -13.04
C GLU A 79 -6.29 10.55 -13.41
N VAL A 80 -6.85 10.30 -14.60
CA VAL A 80 -7.28 8.96 -15.03
C VAL A 80 -6.65 8.60 -16.36
N TYR A 81 -5.82 7.56 -16.37
CA TYR A 81 -5.07 7.14 -17.54
C TYR A 81 -5.33 5.68 -17.89
N ARG A 82 -5.62 5.41 -19.17
CA ARG A 82 -5.63 4.06 -19.70
C ARG A 82 -4.22 3.66 -20.07
N ASN A 83 -3.60 2.78 -19.30
CA ASN A 83 -2.26 2.30 -19.56
C ASN A 83 -2.03 0.93 -18.91
N ASP A 84 -1.00 0.22 -19.39
CA ASP A 84 -0.40 -0.88 -18.66
C ASP A 84 0.39 -0.36 -17.45
N ALA A 85 0.36 -1.10 -16.33
CA ALA A 85 0.97 -0.66 -15.08
C ALA A 85 2.46 -0.31 -15.22
N ARG A 86 3.27 -1.20 -15.81
CA ARG A 86 4.72 -0.95 -15.98
C ARG A 86 5.04 0.18 -16.95
N ARG A 87 4.21 0.33 -18.01
CA ARG A 87 4.36 1.47 -18.92
C ARG A 87 3.99 2.78 -18.26
N ALA A 88 2.98 2.76 -17.40
CA ALA A 88 2.56 3.93 -16.63
C ALA A 88 3.68 4.46 -15.75
N LEU A 89 4.48 3.60 -15.08
CA LEU A 89 5.59 4.03 -14.22
C LEU A 89 6.58 4.94 -14.96
N LYS A 90 6.89 4.65 -16.23
CA LYS A 90 7.79 5.48 -17.05
C LYS A 90 7.22 6.87 -17.36
N LEU A 91 5.89 6.99 -17.43
CA LEU A 91 5.21 8.27 -17.63
C LEU A 91 5.14 9.07 -16.33
N LEU A 92 4.84 8.39 -15.22
CA LEU A 92 4.75 9.00 -13.89
C LEU A 92 6.12 9.52 -13.42
N GLU A 93 7.21 8.80 -13.71
CA GLU A 93 8.59 9.22 -13.44
C GLU A 93 8.90 10.61 -14.02
N ARG A 94 8.44 10.88 -15.24
CA ARG A 94 8.64 12.19 -15.90
C ARG A 94 7.93 13.33 -15.18
N ALA A 95 6.85 13.04 -14.46
CA ALA A 95 6.14 14.03 -13.66
C ALA A 95 6.90 14.39 -12.38
N GLY A 96 7.84 13.53 -11.93
CA GLY A 96 8.76 13.79 -10.82
C GLY A 96 8.09 13.99 -9.46
N LYS A 97 6.87 13.48 -9.28
CA LYS A 97 6.09 13.64 -8.04
C LYS A 97 5.87 12.26 -7.40
N PRO A 98 6.49 11.97 -6.24
CA PRO A 98 6.29 10.71 -5.55
C PRO A 98 4.87 10.58 -4.98
N PHE A 99 4.49 9.35 -4.62
CA PHE A 99 3.21 9.00 -4.03
C PHE A 99 3.38 8.65 -2.56
N ASP A 100 2.44 9.12 -1.74
CA ASP A 100 2.39 8.85 -0.30
C ASP A 100 1.57 7.59 0.01
N LEU A 101 0.60 7.27 -0.84
CA LEU A 101 -0.27 6.10 -0.70
C LEU A 101 -0.41 5.39 -2.04
N ILE A 102 -0.13 4.09 -2.06
CA ILE A 102 -0.09 3.28 -3.27
C ILE A 102 -0.99 2.06 -3.07
N PHE A 103 -1.97 1.88 -3.96
CA PHE A 103 -2.82 0.70 -4.01
C PHE A 103 -2.45 -0.18 -5.20
N LEU A 104 -2.31 -1.46 -4.94
CA LEU A 104 -2.07 -2.52 -5.90
C LEU A 104 -3.12 -3.62 -5.68
N ASP A 105 -4.13 -3.67 -6.54
CA ASP A 105 -5.14 -4.73 -6.60
C ASP A 105 -5.10 -5.39 -7.99
N PRO A 106 -4.01 -6.13 -8.30
CA PRO A 106 -3.80 -6.68 -9.61
C PRO A 106 -4.71 -7.87 -9.90
N PRO A 107 -4.91 -8.22 -11.19
CA PRO A 107 -5.55 -9.49 -11.54
C PRO A 107 -4.75 -10.67 -10.97
N TYR A 108 -5.43 -11.74 -10.56
CA TYR A 108 -4.86 -12.91 -9.86
C TYR A 108 -3.64 -13.57 -10.52
N ALA A 109 -3.44 -13.36 -11.81
CA ALA A 109 -2.29 -13.90 -12.54
C ALA A 109 -0.99 -13.13 -12.24
N LEU A 110 -1.08 -11.89 -11.76
CA LEU A 110 0.08 -11.06 -11.42
C LEU A 110 0.50 -11.35 -9.98
N ARG A 111 1.74 -11.81 -9.81
CA ARG A 111 2.27 -12.22 -8.50
C ARG A 111 3.58 -11.51 -8.13
N ASP A 112 3.96 -10.49 -8.88
CA ASP A 112 5.22 -9.74 -8.77
C ASP A 112 5.01 -8.28 -8.37
N CYS A 113 4.06 -8.01 -7.45
CA CYS A 113 3.80 -6.66 -6.95
C CYS A 113 4.97 -6.08 -6.15
N ASP A 114 5.74 -6.93 -5.49
CA ASP A 114 6.97 -6.53 -4.80
C ASP A 114 8.03 -6.01 -5.79
N GLU A 115 8.20 -6.66 -6.94
CA GLU A 115 9.08 -6.17 -8.00
C GLU A 115 8.59 -4.84 -8.59
N LEU A 116 7.26 -4.68 -8.72
CA LEU A 116 6.66 -3.46 -9.19
C LEU A 116 6.90 -2.28 -8.20
N LEU A 117 6.78 -2.54 -6.90
CA LEU A 117 7.08 -1.56 -5.85
C LEU A 117 8.57 -1.22 -5.81
N LYS A 118 9.47 -2.19 -5.98
CA LYS A 118 10.92 -1.93 -6.11
C LYS A 118 11.21 -1.05 -7.32
N GLU A 119 10.58 -1.33 -8.46
CA GLU A 119 10.72 -0.49 -9.66
C GLU A 119 10.22 0.93 -9.40
N MET A 120 9.10 1.11 -8.69
CA MET A 120 8.60 2.43 -8.31
C MET A 120 9.58 3.18 -7.41
N ALA A 121 10.13 2.52 -6.40
CA ALA A 121 11.12 3.12 -5.50
C ALA A 121 12.38 3.55 -6.27
N SER A 122 12.92 2.69 -7.15
CA SER A 122 14.10 3.00 -7.97
C SER A 122 13.89 4.18 -8.93
N ARG A 123 12.64 4.47 -9.31
CA ARG A 123 12.26 5.61 -10.16
C ARG A 123 11.91 6.88 -9.38
N GLY A 124 12.06 6.88 -8.06
CA GLY A 124 11.69 8.02 -7.22
C GLY A 124 10.18 8.30 -7.17
N LEU A 125 9.35 7.28 -7.40
CA LEU A 125 7.89 7.39 -7.38
C LEU A 125 7.26 7.14 -6.00
N VAL A 126 8.06 6.78 -5.01
CA VAL A 126 7.62 6.48 -3.64
C VAL A 126 8.15 7.54 -2.70
N ALA A 127 7.26 8.22 -1.99
CA ALA A 127 7.64 9.19 -0.96
C ALA A 127 8.23 8.46 0.26
N ASN A 128 9.08 9.14 1.02
CA ASN A 128 9.50 8.61 2.30
C ASN A 128 8.27 8.42 3.21
N ASP A 129 8.26 7.37 4.03
CA ASP A 129 7.13 6.96 4.85
C ASP A 129 5.84 6.59 4.08
N ALA A 130 5.90 6.47 2.76
CA ALA A 130 4.76 6.07 1.96
C ALA A 130 4.19 4.72 2.41
N VAL A 131 2.88 4.60 2.30
CA VAL A 131 2.15 3.36 2.57
C VAL A 131 1.82 2.69 1.23
N ALA A 132 2.20 1.42 1.08
CA ALA A 132 1.80 0.58 -0.04
C ALA A 132 0.89 -0.56 0.43
N VAL A 133 -0.21 -0.74 -0.26
CA VAL A 133 -1.19 -1.80 -0.01
C VAL A 133 -1.19 -2.74 -1.20
N ILE A 134 -0.99 -4.02 -0.96
CA ILE A 134 -1.17 -5.08 -1.96
C ILE A 134 -2.36 -5.93 -1.55
N GLU A 135 -3.40 -5.94 -2.37
CA GLU A 135 -4.48 -6.93 -2.31
C GLU A 135 -4.09 -8.14 -3.14
N HIS A 136 -4.19 -9.34 -2.56
CA HIS A 136 -3.79 -10.57 -3.24
C HIS A 136 -4.53 -11.79 -2.69
N HIS A 137 -4.41 -12.93 -3.38
CA HIS A 137 -4.89 -14.20 -2.82
C HIS A 137 -3.98 -14.66 -1.68
N PRO A 138 -4.49 -15.28 -0.60
CA PRO A 138 -3.70 -15.76 0.53
C PRO A 138 -2.57 -16.75 0.17
N ASP A 139 -2.70 -17.46 -0.95
CA ASP A 139 -1.67 -18.38 -1.46
C ASP A 139 -0.44 -17.67 -2.06
N VAL A 140 -0.54 -16.35 -2.27
CA VAL A 140 0.59 -15.54 -2.73
C VAL A 140 1.33 -15.01 -1.51
N ALA A 141 2.58 -15.43 -1.33
CA ALA A 141 3.42 -14.96 -0.24
C ALA A 141 4.38 -13.87 -0.74
N TYR A 142 4.27 -12.68 -0.19
CA TYR A 142 5.28 -11.63 -0.32
C TYR A 142 6.18 -11.62 0.92
N THR A 143 7.47 -11.28 0.73
CA THR A 143 8.42 -11.17 1.83
C THR A 143 8.07 -10.00 2.78
N GLU A 144 8.57 -10.07 4.02
CA GLU A 144 8.31 -9.02 5.01
C GLU A 144 9.08 -7.74 4.70
N VAL A 145 10.25 -7.87 4.07
CA VAL A 145 11.11 -6.73 3.74
C VAL A 145 11.63 -6.90 2.32
N PHE A 146 11.55 -5.85 1.53
CA PHE A 146 12.15 -5.76 0.19
C PHE A 146 12.30 -4.29 -0.25
N GLY A 147 13.43 -3.92 -0.83
CA GLY A 147 13.64 -2.64 -1.54
C GLY A 147 13.22 -1.39 -0.76
N GLY A 148 13.48 -1.33 0.55
CA GLY A 148 13.06 -0.24 1.41
C GLY A 148 11.63 -0.36 1.97
N PHE A 149 10.85 -1.34 1.51
CA PHE A 149 9.52 -1.63 2.04
C PHE A 149 9.59 -2.63 3.19
N GLN A 150 8.94 -2.31 4.30
CA GLN A 150 8.74 -3.20 5.44
C GLN A 150 7.26 -3.43 5.67
N ARG A 151 6.83 -4.71 5.72
CA ARG A 151 5.44 -5.06 6.02
C ARG A 151 5.10 -4.72 7.46
N LYS A 152 4.11 -3.87 7.63
CA LYS A 152 3.61 -3.44 8.94
C LYS A 152 2.37 -4.21 9.37
N ARG A 153 1.56 -4.68 8.41
CA ARG A 153 0.34 -5.45 8.68
C ARG A 153 0.09 -6.49 7.60
N TYR A 154 -0.52 -7.58 8.01
CA TYR A 154 -1.07 -8.61 7.15
C TYR A 154 -2.45 -9.01 7.69
N ALA A 155 -3.46 -9.07 6.85
CA ALA A 155 -4.80 -9.49 7.23
C ALA A 155 -5.44 -10.31 6.12
N THR A 156 -6.28 -11.29 6.49
CA THR A 156 -6.99 -12.15 5.54
C THR A 156 -8.50 -12.07 5.76
N TYR A 157 -9.24 -12.06 4.64
CA TYR A 157 -10.69 -12.00 4.59
C TYR A 157 -11.20 -12.98 3.53
N GLY A 158 -11.34 -14.25 3.93
CA GLY A 158 -11.66 -15.33 3.00
C GLY A 158 -10.57 -15.53 1.95
N GLU A 159 -10.88 -15.28 0.69
CA GLU A 159 -9.95 -15.40 -0.43
C GLU A 159 -9.13 -14.12 -0.72
N ILE A 160 -9.28 -13.10 0.12
CA ILE A 160 -8.56 -11.84 0.00
C ILE A 160 -7.54 -11.74 1.12
N ALA A 161 -6.30 -11.40 0.79
CA ALA A 161 -5.25 -11.00 1.72
C ALA A 161 -4.84 -9.55 1.44
N LEU A 162 -4.58 -8.80 2.50
CA LEU A 162 -4.04 -7.45 2.47
C LEU A 162 -2.65 -7.47 3.08
N SER A 163 -1.64 -7.10 2.31
CA SER A 163 -0.28 -6.84 2.80
C SER A 163 -0.03 -5.33 2.76
N ILE A 164 0.24 -4.73 3.92
CA ILE A 164 0.44 -3.29 4.08
C ILE A 164 1.90 -3.05 4.44
N TYR A 165 2.58 -2.29 3.59
CA TYR A 165 3.99 -1.94 3.72
C TYR A 165 4.16 -0.46 3.99
N ARG A 166 5.25 -0.12 4.69
CA ARG A 166 5.76 1.24 4.80
C ARG A 166 7.13 1.30 4.14
N PHE A 167 7.36 2.33 3.34
CA PHE A 167 8.63 2.60 2.69
C PHE A 167 9.50 3.50 3.56
N GLN A 168 10.79 3.19 3.66
CA GLN A 168 11.80 4.03 4.30
C GLN A 168 13.03 4.08 3.40
N THR A 169 13.56 5.28 3.18
CA THR A 169 14.83 5.45 2.51
C THR A 169 15.99 4.93 3.36
N GLU A 170 17.07 4.46 2.74
CA GLU A 170 18.21 3.88 3.44
C GLU A 170 18.86 4.85 4.43
N ASP A 171 18.82 6.16 4.15
CA ASP A 171 19.39 7.21 5.01
C ASP A 171 18.70 7.34 6.38
N GLU A 172 17.43 6.95 6.50
CA GLU A 172 16.69 6.99 7.77
C GLU A 172 16.66 5.65 8.51
N ALA A 173 16.91 4.55 7.84
CA ALA A 173 16.98 3.23 8.45
C ALA A 173 18.16 3.13 9.44
N GLU A 174 19.25 3.89 9.20
CA GLU A 174 20.42 3.94 10.09
C GLU A 174 20.22 4.82 11.34
N HIS A 175 19.19 5.68 11.37
CA HIS A 175 18.90 6.60 12.49
C HIS A 175 17.73 6.19 13.37
N SER A 176 17.12 5.02 13.16
CA SER A 176 16.07 4.51 14.05
C SER A 176 16.70 3.93 15.33
N PRO A 177 16.38 4.46 16.53
CA PRO A 177 16.92 3.95 17.77
C PRO A 177 16.16 2.69 18.20
N THR A 178 16.53 1.53 17.65
CA THR A 178 16.01 0.26 18.15
C THR A 178 17.09 -0.82 18.10
N SER A 179 18.00 -0.77 19.05
CA SER A 179 18.62 -1.96 19.64
C SER A 179 19.27 -1.58 20.98
N ILE A 180 18.45 -1.42 21.99
CA ILE A 180 18.92 -1.64 23.36
C ILE A 180 19.05 -3.17 23.47
N ARG A 181 20.25 -3.67 23.22
CA ARG A 181 20.65 -4.99 23.71
C ARG A 181 20.74 -4.87 25.23
N GLU A 182 19.80 -5.46 25.94
CA GLU A 182 20.00 -5.81 27.34
C GLU A 182 21.14 -6.85 27.39
N GLU A 183 22.34 -6.39 27.68
CA GLU A 183 23.41 -7.26 28.20
C GLU A 183 22.99 -7.69 29.61
N ALA A 184 22.52 -8.92 29.72
CA ALA A 184 22.38 -9.58 30.99
C ALA A 184 23.79 -9.79 31.56
N THR A 185 24.15 -8.99 32.52
CA THR A 185 25.34 -9.23 33.38
C THR A 185 25.00 -10.39 34.31
N GLU A 186 25.54 -11.55 34.01
CA GLU A 186 25.61 -12.65 34.96
C GLU A 186 26.53 -12.24 36.11
N ASP A 187 25.96 -11.98 37.28
CA ASP A 187 26.68 -11.75 38.52
C ASP A 187 26.99 -13.13 39.16
N GLU A 188 28.19 -13.60 38.96
CA GLU A 188 28.74 -14.74 39.68
C GLU A 188 29.03 -14.34 41.13
N SER A 189 28.07 -14.62 42.01
CA SER A 189 28.35 -14.59 43.46
C SER A 189 28.82 -15.97 43.94
N SER A 190 30.11 -16.06 44.13
CA SER A 190 30.81 -17.17 44.75
C SER A 190 30.26 -17.52 46.13
N ALA A 191 29.80 -18.73 46.29
CA ALA A 191 29.56 -19.35 47.60
C ALA A 191 30.89 -19.81 48.23
N ASP A 192 31.20 -19.28 49.37
CA ASP A 192 32.27 -19.72 50.22
C ASP A 192 31.81 -20.89 51.12
N PRO A 193 32.39 -22.10 51.04
CA PRO A 193 32.04 -23.21 51.93
C PRO A 193 33.10 -23.32 53.05
N ASN A 194 32.93 -22.59 54.13
CA ASN A 194 33.49 -23.08 55.43
C ASN A 194 33.16 -22.19 56.63
N ARG A 195 32.25 -22.62 57.49
CA ARG A 195 32.39 -22.42 58.94
C ARG A 195 31.39 -23.28 59.74
N THR A 196 31.98 -24.32 60.35
CA THR A 196 31.63 -24.96 61.66
C THR A 196 30.18 -25.08 62.05
#